data_9728953bc6783dda3bc7da7729989def
#
_entry.id   9728953bc6783dda3bc7da7729989def
#
_cell.length_a   1.000
_cell.length_b   1.000
_cell.length_c   1.000
_cell.angle_alpha   90.00
_cell.angle_beta   90.00
_cell.angle_gamma   90.00
#
_symmetry.space_group_name_H-M   'P 1'
#
loop_
_entity.id
_entity.type
_entity.pdbx_description
1 polymer ?
#
loop_
_entity_poly.entity_id
_entity_poly.type
_entity_poly.pdbx_seq_one_letter_code
_entity_poly.pdbx_strand_id
1 'polypeptide(L)'
;MSLEFYDKSHVYELDGDRIPCVSDLCRFIHKEIYKDAPLWQMEAAADRGTKVHAATEALDKTGRAEIEDSYLPYLQAYAQFRQEHEVQWELIEYADYHPELMYAGTIDRYGIVDGYRTLADLKTTYRVYKPLCGASLNLYRLILEARQKTVERLMIIHLKKDGTYKLVNIPIDSAVAMALITLHNALKTRRKKNVRRTEE
;
A
#
# COMPACT_ATOMS: atom_id res chain seq x y z
N MET A 1 -21.87 -6.20 4.90
CA MET A 1 -20.81 -6.66 3.99
C MET A 1 -19.57 -6.97 4.81
N SER A 2 -19.04 -8.18 4.70
CA SER A 2 -17.85 -8.65 5.41
C SER A 2 -16.69 -8.73 4.43
N LEU A 3 -15.60 -7.97 4.72
CA LEU A 3 -14.36 -8.06 3.97
C LEU A 3 -13.45 -9.09 4.63
N GLU A 4 -12.96 -10.03 3.83
CA GLU A 4 -11.96 -11.02 4.24
C GLU A 4 -10.67 -10.78 3.46
N PHE A 5 -9.54 -10.80 4.15
CA PHE A 5 -8.22 -10.66 3.57
C PHE A 5 -7.41 -11.93 3.79
N TYR A 6 -6.96 -12.54 2.71
CA TYR A 6 -6.13 -13.75 2.70
C TYR A 6 -4.67 -13.34 2.45
N ASP A 7 -3.91 -13.17 3.50
CA ASP A 7 -2.54 -12.64 3.47
C ASP A 7 -1.61 -13.42 2.53
N LYS A 8 -1.57 -14.76 2.63
CA LYS A 8 -0.69 -15.62 1.80
C LYS A 8 -0.90 -15.47 0.29
N SER A 9 -2.13 -15.21 -0.14
CA SER A 9 -2.49 -15.05 -1.56
C SER A 9 -2.68 -13.60 -1.96
N HIS A 10 -2.65 -12.68 -1.00
CA HIS A 10 -2.94 -11.25 -1.16
C HIS A 10 -4.28 -11.01 -1.88
N VAL A 11 -5.31 -11.78 -1.49
CA VAL A 11 -6.64 -11.76 -2.08
C VAL A 11 -7.61 -11.12 -1.09
N TYR A 12 -8.51 -10.30 -1.62
CA TYR A 12 -9.61 -9.70 -0.87
C TYR A 12 -10.93 -10.25 -1.39
N GLU A 13 -11.79 -10.71 -0.47
CA GLU A 13 -13.15 -11.18 -0.76
C GLU A 13 -14.15 -10.34 0.03
N LEU A 14 -15.21 -9.91 -0.64
CA LEU A 14 -16.33 -9.19 -0.05
C LEU A 14 -17.58 -10.06 -0.18
N ASP A 15 -18.12 -10.50 0.95
CA ASP A 15 -19.25 -11.45 1.02
C ASP A 15 -19.02 -12.72 0.16
N GLY A 16 -17.77 -13.22 0.11
CA GLY A 16 -17.35 -14.39 -0.67
C GLY A 16 -16.98 -14.12 -2.14
N ASP A 17 -17.18 -12.90 -2.63
CA ASP A 17 -16.78 -12.53 -3.99
C ASP A 17 -15.42 -11.82 -4.00
N ARG A 18 -14.49 -12.31 -4.84
CA ARG A 18 -13.19 -11.68 -5.02
C ARG A 18 -13.34 -10.29 -5.65
N ILE A 19 -12.81 -9.28 -4.99
CA ILE A 19 -12.71 -7.90 -5.50
C ILE A 19 -11.26 -7.54 -5.83
N PRO A 20 -11.01 -6.63 -6.80
CA PRO A 20 -9.65 -6.19 -7.11
C PRO A 20 -9.05 -5.43 -5.92
N CYS A 21 -7.73 -5.50 -5.78
CA CYS A 21 -7.02 -4.71 -4.79
C CYS A 21 -6.24 -3.56 -5.43
N VAL A 22 -5.71 -2.66 -4.60
CA VAL A 22 -4.87 -1.53 -5.04
C VAL A 22 -3.70 -2.01 -5.90
N SER A 23 -3.05 -3.13 -5.54
CA SER A 23 -1.96 -3.72 -6.34
C SER A 23 -2.44 -4.20 -7.72
N ASP A 24 -3.66 -4.74 -7.82
CA ASP A 24 -4.26 -5.12 -9.11
C ASP A 24 -4.49 -3.91 -10.01
N LEU A 25 -4.98 -2.80 -9.44
CA LEU A 25 -5.21 -1.55 -10.16
C LEU A 25 -3.89 -0.93 -10.64
N CYS A 26 -2.84 -0.97 -9.80
CA CYS A 26 -1.52 -0.43 -10.11
C CYS A 26 -0.65 -1.35 -10.98
N ARG A 27 -1.12 -2.54 -11.35
CA ARG A 27 -0.34 -3.58 -12.05
C ARG A 27 0.33 -3.08 -13.33
N PHE A 28 -0.31 -2.21 -14.07
CA PHE A 28 0.24 -1.65 -15.30
C PHE A 28 1.49 -0.81 -15.04
N ILE A 29 1.40 0.09 -14.06
CA ILE A 29 2.52 0.95 -13.67
C ILE A 29 3.65 0.08 -13.10
N HIS A 30 3.31 -0.89 -12.25
CA HIS A 30 4.27 -1.81 -11.64
C HIS A 30 5.03 -2.61 -12.69
N LYS A 31 4.34 -3.19 -13.69
CA LYS A 31 4.97 -3.94 -14.77
C LYS A 31 5.93 -3.09 -15.59
N GLU A 32 5.59 -1.84 -15.88
CA GLU A 32 6.46 -0.97 -16.65
C GLU A 32 7.73 -0.60 -15.87
N ILE A 33 7.60 -0.33 -14.57
CA ILE A 33 8.73 0.05 -13.72
C ILE A 33 9.70 -1.13 -13.50
N TYR A 34 9.18 -2.35 -13.32
CA TYR A 34 9.97 -3.52 -12.93
C TYR A 34 10.16 -4.54 -14.06
N LYS A 35 9.91 -4.16 -15.32
CA LYS A 35 9.99 -5.08 -16.48
C LYS A 35 11.34 -5.77 -16.65
N ASP A 36 12.42 -5.08 -16.29
CA ASP A 36 13.79 -5.58 -16.42
C ASP A 36 14.39 -6.05 -15.07
N ALA A 37 13.59 -6.04 -13.99
CA ALA A 37 14.07 -6.45 -12.68
C ALA A 37 14.12 -7.99 -12.59
N PRO A 38 15.25 -8.58 -12.18
CA PRO A 38 15.35 -10.03 -11.96
C PRO A 38 14.35 -10.50 -10.91
N LEU A 39 13.72 -11.66 -11.13
CA LEU A 39 12.70 -12.23 -10.23
C LEU A 39 13.20 -12.36 -8.79
N TRP A 40 14.41 -12.88 -8.62
CA TRP A 40 15.01 -13.05 -7.28
C TRP A 40 15.17 -11.73 -6.51
N GLN A 41 15.42 -10.61 -7.22
CA GLN A 41 15.49 -9.28 -6.57
C GLN A 41 14.11 -8.81 -6.14
N MET A 42 13.10 -9.11 -6.94
CA MET A 42 11.71 -8.77 -6.59
C MET A 42 11.23 -9.59 -5.38
N GLU A 43 11.53 -10.88 -5.35
CA GLU A 43 11.21 -11.79 -4.23
C GLU A 43 11.92 -11.36 -2.94
N ALA A 44 13.22 -11.07 -3.01
CA ALA A 44 13.99 -10.57 -1.86
C ALA A 44 13.48 -9.20 -1.36
N ALA A 45 13.01 -8.33 -2.27
CA ALA A 45 12.43 -7.05 -1.90
C ALA A 45 11.06 -7.22 -1.25
N ALA A 46 10.25 -8.17 -1.71
CA ALA A 46 8.95 -8.49 -1.14
C ALA A 46 9.09 -9.10 0.26
N ASP A 47 9.98 -10.10 0.44
CA ASP A 47 10.26 -10.71 1.74
C ASP A 47 10.73 -9.67 2.77
N ARG A 48 11.72 -8.84 2.39
CA ARG A 48 12.16 -7.73 3.24
C ARG A 48 11.01 -6.79 3.59
N GLY A 49 10.19 -6.41 2.61
CA GLY A 49 9.03 -5.54 2.82
C GLY A 49 8.11 -6.12 3.88
N THR A 50 7.67 -7.37 3.69
CA THR A 50 6.75 -8.06 4.61
C THR A 50 7.32 -8.11 6.04
N LYS A 51 8.59 -8.49 6.21
CA LYS A 51 9.22 -8.57 7.53
C LYS A 51 9.36 -7.20 8.21
N VAL A 52 9.70 -6.16 7.45
CA VAL A 52 9.82 -4.80 8.01
C VAL A 52 8.46 -4.24 8.37
N HIS A 53 7.42 -4.44 7.54
CA HIS A 53 6.04 -4.03 7.88
C HIS A 53 5.57 -4.71 9.16
N ALA A 54 5.73 -6.04 9.29
CA ALA A 54 5.35 -6.77 10.51
C ALA A 54 6.10 -6.26 11.76
N ALA A 55 7.41 -6.00 11.65
CA ALA A 55 8.20 -5.50 12.76
C ALA A 55 7.81 -4.06 13.16
N THR A 56 7.57 -3.18 12.20
CA THR A 56 7.11 -1.80 12.48
C THR A 56 5.70 -1.78 13.03
N GLU A 57 4.81 -2.67 12.58
CA GLU A 57 3.48 -2.88 13.15
C GLU A 57 3.56 -3.31 14.63
N ALA A 58 4.40 -4.32 14.93
CA ALA A 58 4.62 -4.78 16.29
C ALA A 58 5.15 -3.65 17.20
N LEU A 59 6.12 -2.86 16.69
CA LEU A 59 6.66 -1.70 17.41
C LEU A 59 5.57 -0.67 17.72
N ASP A 60 4.70 -0.36 16.75
CA ASP A 60 3.62 0.61 16.94
C ASP A 60 2.55 0.13 17.92
N LYS A 61 2.20 -1.17 17.87
CA LYS A 61 1.12 -1.74 18.70
C LYS A 61 1.55 -2.08 20.12
N THR A 62 2.82 -2.51 20.30
CA THR A 62 3.28 -3.08 21.58
C THR A 62 4.47 -2.35 22.19
N GLY A 63 5.10 -1.42 21.47
CA GLY A 63 6.36 -0.78 21.86
C GLY A 63 7.58 -1.70 21.73
N ARG A 64 7.44 -2.89 21.18
CA ARG A 64 8.53 -3.87 21.02
C ARG A 64 8.44 -4.52 19.64
N ALA A 65 9.59 -4.80 19.05
CA ALA A 65 9.69 -5.54 17.80
C ALA A 65 10.97 -6.37 17.76
N GLU A 66 10.89 -7.52 17.11
CA GLU A 66 12.04 -8.36 16.78
C GLU A 66 12.10 -8.50 15.26
N ILE A 67 13.30 -8.49 14.71
CA ILE A 67 13.55 -8.66 13.29
C ILE A 67 14.94 -9.26 13.10
N GLU A 68 15.16 -9.96 11.99
CA GLU A 68 16.48 -10.49 11.61
C GLU A 68 17.52 -9.36 11.50
N ASP A 69 18.76 -9.62 11.90
CA ASP A 69 19.85 -8.63 11.90
C ASP A 69 20.04 -7.92 10.56
N SER A 70 19.83 -8.66 9.45
CA SER A 70 19.92 -8.13 8.10
C SER A 70 18.92 -7.00 7.79
N TYR A 71 17.81 -6.96 8.52
CA TYR A 71 16.73 -5.97 8.37
C TYR A 71 16.66 -4.97 9.53
N LEU A 72 17.45 -5.18 10.58
CA LEU A 72 17.50 -4.31 11.75
C LEU A 72 17.68 -2.81 11.39
N PRO A 73 18.52 -2.41 10.40
CA PRO A 73 18.66 -1.02 10.03
C PRO A 73 17.34 -0.35 9.59
N TYR A 74 16.44 -1.09 8.92
CA TYR A 74 15.14 -0.55 8.53
C TYR A 74 14.22 -0.28 9.74
N LEU A 75 14.25 -1.17 10.73
CA LEU A 75 13.51 -0.97 11.98
C LEU A 75 14.08 0.20 12.78
N GLN A 76 15.41 0.35 12.82
CA GLN A 76 16.08 1.50 13.44
C GLN A 76 15.68 2.82 12.75
N ALA A 77 15.66 2.84 11.41
CA ALA A 77 15.19 4.00 10.63
C ALA A 77 13.75 4.38 10.98
N TYR A 78 12.87 3.39 11.16
CA TYR A 78 11.49 3.64 11.57
C TYR A 78 11.40 4.14 13.01
N ALA A 79 12.15 3.55 13.94
CA ALA A 79 12.20 3.99 15.33
C ALA A 79 12.71 5.44 15.43
N GLN A 80 13.72 5.81 14.63
CA GLN A 80 14.22 7.18 14.54
C GLN A 80 13.10 8.13 14.06
N PHE A 81 12.37 7.78 12.99
CA PHE A 81 11.21 8.56 12.53
C PHE A 81 10.20 8.78 13.67
N ARG A 82 9.87 7.73 14.44
CA ARG A 82 8.94 7.81 15.56
C ARG A 82 9.45 8.69 16.71
N GLN A 83 10.75 8.85 16.89
CA GLN A 83 11.36 9.72 17.90
C GLN A 83 11.44 11.19 17.45
N GLU A 84 11.62 11.44 16.17
CA GLU A 84 11.81 12.78 15.61
C GLU A 84 10.48 13.48 15.25
N HIS A 85 9.37 12.73 15.18
CA HIS A 85 8.05 13.25 14.80
C HIS A 85 6.99 12.94 15.85
N GLU A 86 6.02 13.85 16.01
CA GLU A 86 4.82 13.59 16.81
C GLU A 86 3.87 12.69 16.02
N VAL A 87 3.83 11.39 16.36
CA VAL A 87 3.09 10.39 15.61
C VAL A 87 2.05 9.70 16.46
N GLN A 88 0.78 9.75 16.02
CA GLN A 88 -0.36 9.05 16.61
C GLN A 88 -1.11 8.29 15.52
N TRP A 89 -0.79 6.99 15.35
CA TRP A 89 -1.49 6.15 14.38
C TRP A 89 -2.87 5.74 14.88
N GLU A 90 -3.90 5.93 14.05
CA GLU A 90 -5.27 5.46 14.25
C GLU A 90 -5.49 4.09 13.60
N LEU A 91 -4.92 3.89 12.42
CA LEU A 91 -4.98 2.64 11.66
C LEU A 91 -3.57 2.17 11.32
N ILE A 92 -3.32 0.87 11.52
CA ILE A 92 -2.03 0.21 11.30
C ILE A 92 -2.31 -1.11 10.60
N GLU A 93 -1.75 -1.35 9.40
CA GLU A 93 -1.97 -2.53 8.56
C GLU A 93 -3.48 -2.86 8.45
N TYR A 94 -4.26 -1.84 8.12
CA TYR A 94 -5.72 -1.91 8.15
C TYR A 94 -6.29 -2.22 6.77
N ALA A 95 -6.93 -3.40 6.63
CA ALA A 95 -7.61 -3.80 5.41
C ALA A 95 -9.01 -3.18 5.33
N ASP A 96 -9.33 -2.51 4.23
CA ASP A 96 -10.66 -1.97 3.95
C ASP A 96 -10.93 -1.90 2.43
N TYR A 97 -12.14 -1.54 2.04
CA TYR A 97 -12.57 -1.45 0.65
C TYR A 97 -13.37 -0.18 0.36
N HIS A 98 -13.38 0.25 -0.89
CA HIS A 98 -14.22 1.35 -1.32
C HIS A 98 -15.62 0.82 -1.71
N PRO A 99 -16.70 1.25 -1.01
CA PRO A 99 -18.03 0.62 -1.16
C PRO A 99 -18.68 0.81 -2.53
N GLU A 100 -18.40 1.93 -3.22
CA GLU A 100 -18.96 2.21 -4.54
C GLU A 100 -18.05 1.74 -5.68
N LEU A 101 -16.73 1.94 -5.54
CA LEU A 101 -15.75 1.62 -6.58
C LEU A 101 -15.30 0.15 -6.55
N MET A 102 -15.68 -0.59 -5.50
CA MET A 102 -15.52 -2.04 -5.35
C MET A 102 -14.08 -2.52 -5.56
N TYR A 103 -13.14 -1.93 -4.82
CA TYR A 103 -11.77 -2.40 -4.69
C TYR A 103 -11.31 -2.28 -3.24
N ALA A 104 -10.36 -3.12 -2.86
CA ALA A 104 -9.83 -3.20 -1.49
C ALA A 104 -8.33 -2.91 -1.43
N GLY A 105 -7.82 -2.75 -0.21
CA GLY A 105 -6.40 -2.69 0.06
C GLY A 105 -6.10 -2.61 1.54
N THR A 106 -4.84 -2.87 1.89
CA THR A 106 -4.32 -2.70 3.26
C THR A 106 -3.58 -1.38 3.36
N ILE A 107 -4.02 -0.55 4.27
CA ILE A 107 -3.46 0.77 4.56
C ILE A 107 -2.36 0.57 5.60
N ASP A 108 -1.10 0.90 5.25
CA ASP A 108 0.03 0.70 6.15
C ASP A 108 -0.17 1.52 7.44
N ARG A 109 -0.35 2.84 7.30
CA ARG A 109 -0.52 3.77 8.43
C ARG A 109 -1.45 4.91 8.07
N TYR A 110 -2.38 5.20 8.97
CA TYR A 110 -3.17 6.44 8.94
C TYR A 110 -3.31 6.99 10.35
N GLY A 111 -3.16 8.30 10.50
CA GLY A 111 -3.26 8.97 11.79
C GLY A 111 -2.75 10.41 11.74
N ILE A 112 -2.30 10.93 12.87
CA ILE A 112 -1.76 12.28 12.97
C ILE A 112 -0.23 12.20 13.00
N VAL A 113 0.43 12.98 12.14
CA VAL A 113 1.88 13.17 12.14
C VAL A 113 2.16 14.67 12.09
N ASP A 114 2.83 15.21 13.11
CA ASP A 114 3.14 16.62 13.24
C ASP A 114 1.90 17.53 13.05
N GLY A 115 0.77 17.14 13.63
CA GLY A 115 -0.49 17.85 13.58
C GLY A 115 -1.34 17.65 12.32
N TYR A 116 -0.87 16.92 11.29
CA TYR A 116 -1.60 16.68 10.04
C TYR A 116 -2.20 15.27 9.98
N ARG A 117 -3.44 15.14 9.51
CA ARG A 117 -4.04 13.83 9.18
C ARG A 117 -3.34 13.23 7.97
N THR A 118 -2.47 12.28 8.23
CA THR A 118 -1.51 11.72 7.27
C THR A 118 -1.86 10.28 6.96
N LEU A 119 -1.96 9.97 5.67
CA LEU A 119 -1.90 8.62 5.15
C LEU A 119 -0.45 8.36 4.73
N ALA A 120 0.19 7.39 5.37
CA ALA A 120 1.58 7.04 5.12
C ALA A 120 1.72 5.58 4.66
N ASP A 121 2.68 5.36 3.76
CA ASP A 121 3.07 4.05 3.24
C ASP A 121 4.57 3.85 3.44
N LEU A 122 4.96 2.70 3.97
CA LEU A 122 6.35 2.36 4.27
C LEU A 122 7.01 1.73 3.04
N LYS A 123 8.20 2.17 2.72
CA LYS A 123 8.97 1.60 1.60
C LYS A 123 10.40 1.28 2.03
N THR A 124 10.84 0.06 1.68
CA THR A 124 12.22 -0.42 1.90
C THR A 124 12.98 -0.56 0.59
N THR A 125 12.41 -0.14 -0.54
CA THR A 125 13.00 -0.23 -1.88
C THR A 125 14.21 0.67 -2.03
N TYR A 126 15.10 0.37 -2.99
CA TYR A 126 16.29 1.20 -3.26
C TYR A 126 15.94 2.66 -3.60
N ARG A 127 14.84 2.87 -4.33
CA ARG A 127 14.31 4.20 -4.64
C ARG A 127 12.78 4.23 -4.59
N VAL A 128 12.22 5.38 -4.29
CA VAL A 128 10.78 5.63 -4.32
C VAL A 128 10.35 6.00 -5.75
N TYR A 129 9.50 5.18 -6.35
CA TYR A 129 8.88 5.47 -7.64
C TYR A 129 7.59 6.28 -7.43
N LYS A 130 7.73 7.62 -7.45
CA LYS A 130 6.62 8.54 -7.13
C LYS A 130 5.33 8.28 -7.93
N PRO A 131 5.34 7.95 -9.24
CA PRO A 131 4.11 7.65 -9.96
C PRO A 131 3.36 6.44 -9.40
N LEU A 132 4.05 5.36 -9.05
CA LEU A 132 3.45 4.16 -8.46
C LEU A 132 2.94 4.44 -7.03
N CYS A 133 3.78 5.05 -6.20
CA CYS A 133 3.39 5.41 -4.83
C CYS A 133 2.23 6.43 -4.83
N GLY A 134 2.24 7.37 -5.77
CA GLY A 134 1.16 8.34 -5.93
C GLY A 134 -0.16 7.69 -6.31
N ALA A 135 -0.13 6.73 -7.24
CA ALA A 135 -1.30 5.95 -7.62
C ALA A 135 -1.86 5.17 -6.43
N SER A 136 -1.00 4.41 -5.72
CA SER A 136 -1.42 3.59 -4.57
C SER A 136 -1.98 4.43 -3.44
N LEU A 137 -1.26 5.47 -3.00
CA LEU A 137 -1.70 6.32 -1.89
C LEU A 137 -3.01 7.07 -2.20
N ASN A 138 -3.21 7.53 -3.43
CA ASN A 138 -4.48 8.16 -3.81
C ASN A 138 -5.64 7.15 -3.86
N LEU A 139 -5.39 5.90 -4.24
CA LEU A 139 -6.40 4.84 -4.12
C LEU A 139 -6.74 4.56 -2.65
N TYR A 140 -5.76 4.40 -1.76
CA TYR A 140 -6.01 4.24 -0.33
C TYR A 140 -6.73 5.45 0.28
N ARG A 141 -6.37 6.67 -0.13
CA ARG A 141 -7.06 7.89 0.29
C ARG A 141 -8.55 7.83 -0.04
N LEU A 142 -8.93 7.41 -1.25
CA LEU A 142 -10.35 7.30 -1.63
C LEU A 142 -11.10 6.30 -0.74
N ILE A 143 -10.47 5.17 -0.33
CA ILE A 143 -11.06 4.23 0.64
C ILE A 143 -11.34 4.95 1.97
N LEU A 144 -10.36 5.69 2.51
CA LEU A 144 -10.51 6.42 3.77
C LEU A 144 -11.59 7.50 3.69
N GLU A 145 -11.64 8.27 2.60
CA GLU A 145 -12.64 9.31 2.38
C GLU A 145 -14.06 8.74 2.27
N ALA A 146 -14.23 7.57 1.65
CA ALA A 146 -15.50 6.84 1.64
C ALA A 146 -15.96 6.41 3.05
N ARG A 147 -15.05 6.36 4.02
CA ARG A 147 -15.30 6.15 5.45
C ARG A 147 -15.34 7.46 6.24
N GLN A 148 -15.50 8.61 5.58
CA GLN A 148 -15.54 9.94 6.20
C GLN A 148 -14.28 10.32 6.98
N LYS A 149 -13.13 9.71 6.64
CA LYS A 149 -11.83 10.06 7.20
C LYS A 149 -11.15 11.10 6.31
N THR A 150 -10.80 12.23 6.89
CA THR A 150 -10.08 13.30 6.19
C THR A 150 -8.61 12.93 6.04
N VAL A 151 -8.04 13.14 4.85
CA VAL A 151 -6.62 12.98 4.57
C VAL A 151 -6.05 14.31 4.08
N GLU A 152 -5.14 14.90 4.85
CA GLU A 152 -4.51 16.20 4.55
C GLU A 152 -3.14 16.03 3.88
N ARG A 153 -2.47 14.89 4.13
CA ARG A 153 -1.13 14.61 3.61
C ARG A 153 -0.97 13.14 3.21
N LEU A 154 -0.37 12.94 2.03
CA LEU A 154 0.09 11.63 1.58
C LEU A 154 1.61 11.58 1.70
N MET A 155 2.14 10.57 2.35
CA MET A 155 3.56 10.49 2.68
C MET A 155 4.12 9.08 2.48
N ILE A 156 5.31 8.98 1.89
CA ILE A 156 6.12 7.77 1.94
C ILE A 156 7.16 7.92 3.03
N ILE A 157 7.21 6.98 3.94
CA ILE A 157 8.29 6.80 4.91
C ILE A 157 9.27 5.82 4.29
N HIS A 158 10.29 6.35 3.61
CA HIS A 158 11.29 5.56 2.92
C HIS A 158 12.41 5.17 3.88
N LEU A 159 12.37 3.94 4.34
CA LEU A 159 13.37 3.34 5.22
C LEU A 159 14.55 2.82 4.41
N LYS A 160 15.78 3.10 4.83
CA LYS A 160 16.99 2.77 4.08
C LYS A 160 17.84 1.73 4.81
N LYS A 161 18.65 1.02 4.02
CA LYS A 161 19.56 -0.02 4.51
C LYS A 161 20.67 0.53 5.44
N ASP A 162 20.96 1.81 5.39
CA ASP A 162 21.94 2.49 6.26
C ASP A 162 21.39 2.91 7.62
N GLY A 163 20.15 2.53 7.94
CA GLY A 163 19.50 2.88 9.19
C GLY A 163 18.88 4.28 9.21
N THR A 164 18.89 5.01 8.09
CA THR A 164 18.27 6.33 7.96
C THR A 164 16.92 6.24 7.25
N TYR A 165 16.10 7.28 7.37
CA TYR A 165 14.86 7.39 6.62
C TYR A 165 14.80 8.67 5.80
N LYS A 166 13.84 8.72 4.87
CA LYS A 166 13.50 9.93 4.12
C LYS A 166 11.98 10.03 3.98
N LEU A 167 11.44 11.19 4.28
CA LEU A 167 10.02 11.49 4.02
C LEU A 167 9.87 12.02 2.58
N VAL A 168 8.89 11.47 1.86
CA VAL A 168 8.56 11.90 0.50
C VAL A 168 7.07 12.23 0.46
N ASN A 169 6.76 13.52 0.35
CA ASN A 169 5.38 13.96 0.15
C ASN A 169 4.89 13.60 -1.25
N ILE A 170 3.67 13.12 -1.31
CA ILE A 170 2.97 12.75 -2.54
C ILE A 170 1.79 13.71 -2.72
N PRO A 171 1.59 14.25 -3.92
CA PRO A 171 0.42 15.11 -4.19
C PRO A 171 -0.90 14.36 -4.01
N ILE A 172 -1.88 15.03 -3.45
CA ILE A 172 -3.27 14.58 -3.46
C ILE A 172 -3.82 14.84 -4.86
N ASP A 173 -4.06 13.77 -5.60
CA ASP A 173 -4.57 13.81 -6.98
C ASP A 173 -5.39 12.55 -7.27
N SER A 174 -6.69 12.73 -7.47
CA SER A 174 -7.59 11.61 -7.79
C SER A 174 -7.54 11.19 -9.26
N ALA A 175 -6.98 11.99 -10.16
CA ALA A 175 -7.08 11.74 -11.61
C ALA A 175 -6.41 10.40 -12.00
N VAL A 176 -5.20 10.15 -11.50
CA VAL A 176 -4.49 8.88 -11.76
C VAL A 176 -5.24 7.70 -11.16
N ALA A 177 -5.73 7.81 -9.92
CA ALA A 177 -6.49 6.75 -9.26
C ALA A 177 -7.75 6.41 -10.05
N MET A 178 -8.54 7.40 -10.46
CA MET A 178 -9.75 7.21 -11.25
C MET A 178 -9.47 6.64 -12.64
N ALA A 179 -8.38 7.06 -13.30
CA ALA A 179 -7.95 6.48 -14.58
C ALA A 179 -7.62 5.00 -14.47
N LEU A 180 -6.92 4.57 -13.41
CA LEU A 180 -6.58 3.17 -13.17
C LEU A 180 -7.82 2.30 -12.91
N ILE A 181 -8.78 2.78 -12.12
CA ILE A 181 -10.04 2.10 -11.87
C ILE A 181 -10.81 1.93 -13.18
N THR A 182 -10.92 3.00 -13.98
CA THR A 182 -11.60 2.99 -15.28
C THR A 182 -10.95 1.99 -16.24
N LEU A 183 -9.61 2.00 -16.35
CA LEU A 183 -8.86 1.09 -17.19
C LEU A 183 -9.07 -0.38 -16.75
N HIS A 184 -8.96 -0.65 -15.45
CA HIS A 184 -9.18 -1.99 -14.89
C HIS A 184 -10.57 -2.53 -15.27
N ASN A 185 -11.62 -1.72 -15.06
CA ASN A 185 -13.00 -2.11 -15.34
C ASN A 185 -13.24 -2.36 -16.85
N ALA A 186 -12.66 -1.51 -17.70
CA ALA A 186 -12.74 -1.70 -19.16
C ALA A 186 -12.09 -3.01 -19.63
N LEU A 187 -10.94 -3.38 -19.07
CA LEU A 187 -10.24 -4.62 -19.38
C LEU A 187 -10.99 -5.87 -18.86
N LYS A 188 -11.58 -5.79 -17.65
CA LYS A 188 -12.41 -6.87 -17.08
C LYS A 188 -13.64 -7.16 -17.95
N THR A 189 -14.30 -6.14 -18.46
CA THR A 189 -15.46 -6.27 -19.35
C THR A 189 -15.12 -6.94 -20.68
N ARG A 190 -13.97 -6.61 -21.27
CA ARG A 190 -13.48 -7.24 -22.50
C ARG A 190 -13.16 -8.73 -22.32
N ARG A 191 -12.54 -9.11 -21.20
CA ARG A 191 -12.25 -10.52 -20.89
C ARG A 191 -13.52 -11.37 -20.79
N LYS A 192 -14.55 -10.88 -20.09
CA LYS A 192 -15.84 -11.58 -20.00
C LYS A 192 -16.53 -11.75 -21.35
N LYS A 193 -16.44 -10.79 -22.27
CA LYS A 193 -17.01 -10.89 -23.64
C LYS A 193 -16.24 -11.89 -24.51
N ASN A 194 -14.91 -11.97 -24.38
CA ASN A 194 -14.11 -12.91 -25.17
C ASN A 194 -14.32 -14.37 -24.71
N VAL A 195 -14.45 -14.63 -23.41
CA VAL A 195 -14.76 -15.98 -22.90
C VAL A 195 -16.10 -16.46 -23.42
N ARG A 196 -17.15 -15.66 -23.40
CA ARG A 196 -18.48 -16.03 -23.96
C ARG A 196 -18.47 -16.32 -25.45
N ARG A 197 -17.57 -15.68 -26.22
CA ARG A 197 -17.44 -15.91 -27.67
C ARG A 197 -16.68 -17.20 -28.04
N THR A 198 -15.93 -17.78 -27.12
CA THR A 198 -15.22 -19.05 -27.33
C THR A 198 -16.03 -20.27 -26.86
N GLU A 199 -17.14 -20.04 -26.17
CA GLU A 199 -18.07 -21.08 -25.70
C GLU A 199 -19.32 -21.24 -26.62
N GLU A 200 -19.49 -20.36 -27.62
CA GLU A 200 -20.46 -20.45 -28.73
C GLU A 200 -19.79 -21.01 -29.98
#